data_d862f9a4df5dabbcab476caece7082ab
#
_entry.id   d862f9a4df5dabbcab476caece7082ab
#
_cell.length_a   1.000
_cell.length_b   1.000
_cell.length_c   1.000
_cell.angle_alpha   90.00
_cell.angle_beta   90.00
_cell.angle_gamma   90.00
#
_symmetry.space_group_name_H-M   'P 1'
#
loop_
_entity.id
_entity.type
_entity.pdbx_description
1 polymer ?
#
loop_
_entity_poly.entity_id
_entity_poly.type
_entity_poly.pdbx_seq_one_letter_code
_entity_poly.pdbx_strand_id
1 'polypeptide(L)'
;MIEISLNLFKKLYPIGKGGFGRVWKIQPRNKALAKCSNMYYALKEMSKVKIYIKKSINSIVNERRYLELLNYPFLINMHYAFETEDNLYIVMDFLSGGDLRYHICKRIRFSEKEVKFIVANILLALKYVHSNHIIHRDLKPENLVFDSKGYLHLTAFGIAH
;
A
#
# COMPACT_ATOMS: atom_id res chain seq x y z
N MET A 1 -6.66 21.17 15.05
CA MET A 1 -6.52 19.99 14.16
C MET A 1 -5.23 20.17 13.40
N ILE A 2 -4.31 19.18 13.38
CA ILE A 2 -3.04 19.30 12.62
C ILE A 2 -3.37 19.10 11.15
N GLU A 3 -3.05 20.09 10.30
CA GLU A 3 -3.16 19.96 8.85
C GLU A 3 -2.04 19.03 8.37
N ILE A 4 -2.41 17.95 7.69
CA ILE A 4 -1.45 16.95 7.20
C ILE A 4 -0.83 17.44 5.90
N SER A 5 0.50 17.56 5.91
CA SER A 5 1.28 18.01 4.76
C SER A 5 2.61 17.26 4.65
N LEU A 6 3.29 17.40 3.51
CA LEU A 6 4.56 16.74 3.25
C LEU A 6 5.64 17.09 4.28
N ASN A 7 5.61 18.31 4.82
CA ASN A 7 6.59 18.81 5.80
C ASN A 7 6.58 18.04 7.12
N LEU A 8 5.51 17.34 7.44
CA LEU A 8 5.40 16.50 8.65
C LEU A 8 6.16 15.18 8.53
N PHE A 9 6.66 14.85 7.34
CA PHE A 9 7.36 13.59 7.06
C PHE A 9 8.76 13.83 6.51
N LYS A 10 9.69 12.97 6.90
CA LYS A 10 11.04 12.89 6.32
C LYS A 10 11.06 11.76 5.29
N LYS A 11 11.26 12.08 4.00
CA LYS A 11 11.54 11.07 2.96
C LYS A 11 12.93 10.48 3.22
N LEU A 12 13.03 9.15 3.24
CA LEU A 12 14.29 8.44 3.47
C LEU A 12 14.88 7.97 2.13
N TYR A 13 14.22 6.98 1.50
CA TYR A 13 14.64 6.45 0.21
C TYR A 13 13.43 5.89 -0.56
N PRO A 14 13.51 5.83 -1.89
CA PRO A 14 12.45 5.23 -2.70
C PRO A 14 12.45 3.70 -2.53
N ILE A 15 11.26 3.11 -2.38
CA ILE A 15 11.03 1.67 -2.22
C ILE A 15 10.28 1.06 -3.41
N GLY A 16 9.72 1.90 -4.29
CA GLY A 16 9.02 1.46 -5.48
C GLY A 16 8.84 2.58 -6.50
N LYS A 17 8.62 2.17 -7.76
CA LYS A 17 8.30 3.07 -8.87
C LYS A 17 7.02 2.57 -9.53
N GLY A 18 6.01 3.43 -9.59
CA GLY A 18 4.74 3.16 -10.25
C GLY A 18 4.56 3.98 -11.53
N GLY A 19 3.47 3.73 -12.24
CA GLY A 19 3.14 4.41 -13.48
C GLY A 19 2.92 5.92 -13.34
N PHE A 20 2.56 6.41 -12.17
CA PHE A 20 2.24 7.82 -11.90
C PHE A 20 3.34 8.53 -11.08
N GLY A 21 4.23 7.78 -10.41
CA GLY A 21 5.23 8.37 -9.53
C GLY A 21 6.07 7.35 -8.80
N ARG A 22 6.37 7.63 -7.53
CA ARG A 22 7.25 6.80 -6.69
C ARG A 22 6.59 6.50 -5.35
N VAL A 23 7.03 5.41 -4.74
CA VAL A 23 6.73 5.08 -3.35
C VAL A 23 8.00 5.26 -2.53
N TRP A 24 7.89 6.01 -1.44
CA TRP A 24 9.00 6.35 -0.55
C TRP A 24 8.80 5.70 0.80
N LYS A 25 9.88 5.24 1.42
CA LYS A 25 9.89 5.03 2.87
C LYS A 25 10.00 6.40 3.53
N ILE A 26 9.12 6.67 4.49
CA ILE A 26 9.07 7.94 5.21
C ILE A 26 9.04 7.73 6.72
N GLN A 27 9.45 8.74 7.46
CA GLN A 27 9.39 8.78 8.91
C GLN A 27 8.67 10.07 9.36
N PRO A 28 7.72 10.01 10.31
CA PRO A 28 7.12 11.20 10.91
C PRO A 28 8.18 12.06 11.58
N ARG A 29 8.13 13.38 11.39
CA ARG A 29 8.98 14.33 12.11
C ARG A 29 8.44 14.63 13.51
N ASN A 30 7.12 14.52 13.69
CA ASN A 30 6.44 14.77 14.95
C ASN A 30 6.05 13.45 15.62
N LYS A 31 6.38 13.31 16.92
CA LYS A 31 6.00 12.15 17.74
C LYS A 31 4.48 11.98 17.85
N ALA A 32 3.69 13.04 17.72
CA ALA A 32 2.23 12.96 17.72
C ALA A 32 1.63 12.19 16.55
N LEU A 33 2.36 12.10 15.41
CA LEU A 33 1.97 11.29 14.25
C LEU A 33 2.54 9.86 14.30
N ALA A 34 3.47 9.61 15.20
CA ALA A 34 4.10 8.31 15.38
C ALA A 34 3.39 7.57 16.53
N LYS A 35 2.73 6.45 16.23
CA LYS A 35 2.16 5.56 17.26
C LYS A 35 3.24 4.93 18.15
N CYS A 36 4.50 4.90 17.70
CA CYS A 36 5.68 4.45 18.45
C CYS A 36 6.96 5.13 17.93
N SER A 37 8.05 5.11 18.72
CA SER A 37 9.28 5.88 18.49
C SER A 37 10.04 5.59 17.18
N ASN A 38 9.82 4.43 16.54
CA ASN A 38 10.50 4.03 15.29
C ASN A 38 9.49 3.63 14.20
N MET A 39 8.39 4.37 14.10
CA MET A 39 7.39 4.09 13.10
C MET A 39 7.78 4.62 11.73
N TYR A 40 7.66 3.77 10.71
CA TYR A 40 7.84 4.13 9.31
C TYR A 40 6.54 3.94 8.56
N TYR A 41 6.36 4.75 7.51
CA TYR A 41 5.24 4.64 6.58
C TYR A 41 5.76 4.53 5.14
N ALA A 42 4.90 4.08 4.25
CA ALA A 42 5.08 4.21 2.81
C ALA A 42 4.30 5.44 2.32
N LEU A 43 4.96 6.30 1.54
CA LEU A 43 4.36 7.47 0.90
C LEU A 43 4.29 7.22 -0.61
N LYS A 44 3.10 7.03 -1.13
CA LYS A 44 2.83 6.98 -2.56
C LYS A 44 2.66 8.41 -3.07
N GLU A 45 3.61 8.86 -3.89
CA GLU A 45 3.65 10.18 -4.54
C GLU A 45 3.27 10.03 -6.01
N MET A 46 2.24 10.73 -6.46
CA MET A 46 1.66 10.61 -7.80
C MET A 46 1.50 11.97 -8.45
N SER A 47 2.08 12.15 -9.64
CA SER A 47 1.98 13.40 -10.42
C SER A 47 0.59 13.57 -11.02
N LYS A 48 -0.06 14.69 -10.73
CA LYS A 48 -1.38 15.06 -11.31
C LYS A 48 -1.34 15.12 -12.82
N VAL A 49 -0.26 15.64 -13.40
CA VAL A 49 -0.04 15.71 -14.85
C VAL A 49 -0.02 14.30 -15.47
N LYS A 50 0.74 13.35 -14.87
CA LYS A 50 0.79 11.97 -15.37
C LYS A 50 -0.55 11.25 -15.26
N ILE A 51 -1.31 11.49 -14.19
CA ILE A 51 -2.65 10.93 -14.00
C ILE A 51 -3.58 11.44 -15.09
N TYR A 52 -3.55 12.74 -15.38
CA TYR A 52 -4.35 13.37 -16.42
C TYR A 52 -4.02 12.83 -17.82
N ILE A 53 -2.73 12.82 -18.20
CA ILE A 53 -2.25 12.32 -19.50
C ILE A 53 -2.68 10.86 -19.72
N LYS A 54 -2.60 10.03 -18.67
CA LYS A 54 -2.98 8.60 -18.74
C LYS A 54 -4.48 8.36 -18.58
N LYS A 55 -5.30 9.39 -18.47
CA LYS A 55 -6.75 9.31 -18.26
C LYS A 55 -7.14 8.40 -17.09
N SER A 56 -6.36 8.42 -16.02
CA SER A 56 -6.47 7.47 -14.89
C SER A 56 -7.09 8.09 -13.62
N ILE A 57 -7.77 9.21 -13.74
CA ILE A 57 -8.37 9.93 -12.59
C ILE A 57 -9.28 9.01 -11.80
N ASN A 58 -10.22 8.32 -12.47
CA ASN A 58 -11.18 7.41 -11.81
C ASN A 58 -10.47 6.27 -11.05
N SER A 59 -9.37 5.73 -11.60
CA SER A 59 -8.58 4.69 -10.93
C SER A 59 -7.97 5.18 -9.62
N ILE A 60 -7.43 6.41 -9.61
CA ILE A 60 -6.81 6.99 -8.41
C ILE A 60 -7.86 7.37 -7.37
N VAL A 61 -9.00 7.92 -7.79
CA VAL A 61 -10.12 8.24 -6.90
C VAL A 61 -10.67 6.97 -6.25
N ASN A 62 -10.87 5.91 -7.04
CA ASN A 62 -11.33 4.61 -6.53
C ASN A 62 -10.31 3.99 -5.57
N GLU A 63 -9.02 4.00 -5.91
CA GLU A 63 -7.97 3.47 -5.01
C GLU A 63 -8.02 4.18 -3.65
N ARG A 64 -8.06 5.51 -3.64
CA ARG A 64 -8.18 6.28 -2.40
C ARG A 64 -9.45 5.92 -1.63
N ARG A 65 -10.61 5.86 -2.32
CA ARG A 65 -11.89 5.53 -1.69
C ARG A 65 -11.86 4.15 -1.03
N TYR A 66 -11.31 3.13 -1.69
CA TYR A 66 -11.24 1.79 -1.11
C TYR A 66 -10.24 1.71 0.04
N LEU A 67 -9.10 2.38 -0.07
CA LEU A 67 -8.14 2.47 1.03
C LEU A 67 -8.71 3.22 2.26
N GLU A 68 -9.63 4.15 2.06
CA GLU A 68 -10.31 4.87 3.15
C GLU A 68 -11.40 4.00 3.81
N LEU A 69 -12.12 3.21 3.00
CA LEU A 69 -13.20 2.34 3.45
C LEU A 69 -12.70 1.07 4.15
N LEU A 70 -11.63 0.47 3.63
CA LEU A 70 -11.12 -0.82 4.05
C LEU A 70 -10.05 -0.65 5.13
N ASN A 71 -10.26 -1.31 6.29
CA ASN A 71 -9.27 -1.38 7.36
C ASN A 71 -9.22 -2.80 7.92
N TYR A 72 -8.15 -3.55 7.60
CA TYR A 72 -8.04 -4.96 7.97
C TYR A 72 -6.57 -5.39 8.09
N PRO A 73 -6.21 -6.30 9.03
CA PRO A 73 -4.82 -6.71 9.26
C PRO A 73 -4.08 -7.31 8.07
N PHE A 74 -4.79 -7.89 7.11
CA PHE A 74 -4.20 -8.50 5.90
C PHE A 74 -4.37 -7.63 4.65
N LEU A 75 -4.70 -6.34 4.83
CA LEU A 75 -4.68 -5.33 3.78
C LEU A 75 -3.65 -4.26 4.09
N ILE A 76 -3.17 -3.57 3.06
CA ILE A 76 -2.46 -2.32 3.27
C ILE A 76 -3.46 -1.25 3.72
N ASN A 77 -3.19 -0.59 4.85
CA ASN A 77 -4.09 0.40 5.41
C ASN A 77 -3.55 1.81 5.15
N MET A 78 -4.46 2.72 4.82
CA MET A 78 -4.16 4.15 4.62
C MET A 78 -4.25 4.89 5.96
N HIS A 79 -3.29 5.77 6.22
CA HIS A 79 -3.26 6.63 7.40
C HIS A 79 -3.64 8.08 7.07
N TYR A 80 -3.12 8.60 5.96
CA TYR A 80 -3.35 9.97 5.52
C TYR A 80 -3.39 10.06 4.00
N ALA A 81 -4.17 11.02 3.49
CA ALA A 81 -4.14 11.43 2.10
C ALA A 81 -4.17 12.96 2.04
N PHE A 82 -3.31 13.55 1.22
CA PHE A 82 -3.23 15.00 1.01
C PHE A 82 -2.68 15.30 -0.39
N GLU A 83 -2.72 16.56 -0.78
CA GLU A 83 -2.24 16.98 -2.08
C GLU A 83 -1.42 18.27 -2.01
N THR A 84 -0.64 18.52 -3.05
CA THR A 84 -0.02 19.80 -3.37
C THR A 84 -0.54 20.25 -4.74
N GLU A 85 -0.04 21.37 -5.23
CA GLU A 85 -0.36 21.85 -6.57
C GLU A 85 -0.08 20.76 -7.64
N ASP A 86 1.08 20.10 -7.56
CA ASP A 86 1.56 19.16 -8.58
C ASP A 86 1.26 17.69 -8.31
N ASN A 87 1.11 17.28 -7.05
CA ASN A 87 1.09 15.87 -6.67
C ASN A 87 -0.02 15.51 -5.70
N LEU A 88 -0.48 14.26 -5.81
CA LEU A 88 -1.30 13.56 -4.83
C LEU A 88 -0.42 12.65 -3.97
N TYR A 89 -0.72 12.56 -2.68
CA TYR A 89 0.02 11.76 -1.72
C TYR A 89 -0.91 10.85 -0.91
N ILE A 90 -0.51 9.59 -0.78
CA ILE A 90 -1.16 8.62 0.12
C ILE A 90 -0.09 8.07 1.07
N VAL A 91 -0.32 8.23 2.37
CA VAL A 91 0.51 7.64 3.44
C VAL A 91 -0.15 6.36 3.91
N MET A 92 0.57 5.26 3.87
CA MET A 92 0.06 3.92 4.17
C MET A 92 1.07 3.11 4.98
N ASP A 93 0.68 1.91 5.40
CA ASP A 93 1.55 0.95 6.09
C ASP A 93 2.86 0.75 5.32
N PHE A 94 3.98 0.72 6.04
CA PHE A 94 5.27 0.32 5.49
C PHE A 94 5.47 -1.18 5.68
N LEU A 95 5.40 -1.93 4.59
CA LEU A 95 5.60 -3.38 4.55
C LEU A 95 7.05 -3.66 4.10
N SER A 96 7.87 -4.22 5.00
CA SER A 96 9.32 -4.32 4.79
C SER A 96 9.79 -5.68 4.26
N GLY A 97 8.90 -6.67 4.16
CA GLY A 97 9.27 -8.04 3.81
C GLY A 97 9.38 -8.32 2.30
N GLY A 98 9.13 -7.32 1.44
CA GLY A 98 9.12 -7.49 -0.02
C GLY A 98 7.83 -8.15 -0.52
N ASP A 99 7.63 -8.14 -1.84
CA ASP A 99 6.47 -8.76 -2.47
C ASP A 99 6.65 -10.25 -2.71
N LEU A 100 5.56 -10.96 -2.91
CA LEU A 100 5.57 -12.41 -3.14
C LEU A 100 6.29 -12.75 -4.46
N ARG A 101 6.23 -11.89 -5.49
CA ARG A 101 6.95 -12.10 -6.75
C ARG A 101 8.46 -12.16 -6.52
N TYR A 102 9.00 -11.23 -5.73
CA TYR A 102 10.41 -11.24 -5.35
C TYR A 102 10.79 -12.57 -4.68
N HIS A 103 9.97 -13.04 -3.72
CA HIS A 103 10.24 -14.32 -3.04
C HIS A 103 10.14 -15.53 -3.95
N ILE A 104 9.18 -15.58 -4.88
CA ILE A 104 9.07 -16.65 -5.89
C ILE A 104 10.32 -16.67 -6.78
N CYS A 105 10.83 -15.52 -7.20
CA CYS A 105 12.01 -15.44 -8.05
C CYS A 105 13.31 -15.79 -7.31
N LYS A 106 13.37 -15.58 -5.99
CA LYS A 106 14.56 -15.85 -5.17
C LYS A 106 14.64 -17.28 -4.66
N ARG A 107 13.52 -17.97 -4.51
CA ARG A 107 13.43 -19.31 -3.95
C ARG A 107 13.17 -20.33 -5.06
N ILE A 108 13.79 -21.51 -4.94
CA ILE A 108 13.53 -22.63 -5.84
C ILE A 108 12.15 -23.23 -5.55
N ARG A 109 11.77 -23.31 -4.27
CA ARG A 109 10.50 -23.89 -3.82
C ARG A 109 10.02 -23.24 -2.50
N PHE A 110 8.70 -23.20 -2.34
CA PHE A 110 8.04 -23.04 -1.04
C PHE A 110 7.64 -24.44 -0.54
N SER A 111 7.75 -24.66 0.77
CA SER A 111 7.18 -25.84 1.41
C SER A 111 5.64 -25.78 1.38
N GLU A 112 4.98 -26.93 1.48
CA GLU A 112 3.52 -26.98 1.56
C GLU A 112 2.97 -26.16 2.74
N LYS A 113 3.67 -26.17 3.87
CA LYS A 113 3.31 -25.36 5.06
C LYS A 113 3.35 -23.85 4.77
N GLU A 114 4.39 -23.38 4.07
CA GLU A 114 4.51 -21.97 3.67
C GLU A 114 3.42 -21.58 2.67
N VAL A 115 3.13 -22.44 1.68
CA VAL A 115 2.06 -22.20 0.71
C VAL A 115 0.70 -22.13 1.42
N LYS A 116 0.39 -23.05 2.32
CA LYS A 116 -0.85 -23.01 3.12
C LYS A 116 -0.97 -21.70 3.90
N PHE A 117 0.10 -21.25 4.53
CA PHE A 117 0.11 -19.99 5.27
C PHE A 117 -0.12 -18.77 4.36
N ILE A 118 0.57 -18.70 3.22
CA ILE A 118 0.41 -17.63 2.20
C ILE A 118 -1.06 -17.60 1.72
N VAL A 119 -1.59 -18.76 1.31
CA VAL A 119 -2.96 -18.86 0.80
C VAL A 119 -3.99 -18.49 1.87
N ALA A 120 -3.78 -18.88 3.13
CA ALA A 120 -4.65 -18.48 4.23
C ALA A 120 -4.72 -16.96 4.41
N ASN A 121 -3.58 -16.26 4.35
CA ASN A 121 -3.55 -14.78 4.43
C ASN A 121 -4.32 -14.14 3.26
N ILE A 122 -4.14 -14.66 2.03
CA ILE A 122 -4.86 -14.20 0.84
C ILE A 122 -6.37 -14.39 0.99
N LEU A 123 -6.79 -15.57 1.43
CA LEU A 123 -8.22 -15.89 1.62
C LEU A 123 -8.88 -15.00 2.68
N LEU A 124 -8.18 -14.72 3.78
CA LEU A 124 -8.66 -13.80 4.81
C LEU A 124 -8.82 -12.37 4.26
N ALA A 125 -7.82 -11.88 3.51
CA ALA A 125 -7.89 -10.59 2.85
C ALA A 125 -9.07 -10.50 1.87
N LEU A 126 -9.19 -11.47 0.96
CA LEU A 126 -10.26 -11.52 -0.03
C LEU A 126 -11.65 -11.66 0.61
N LYS A 127 -11.80 -12.51 1.64
CA LYS A 127 -13.05 -12.65 2.39
C LYS A 127 -13.51 -11.28 2.93
N TYR A 128 -12.61 -10.51 3.51
CA TYR A 128 -12.93 -9.17 4.03
C TYR A 128 -13.30 -8.20 2.90
N VAL A 129 -12.53 -8.16 1.81
CA VAL A 129 -12.81 -7.28 0.66
C VAL A 129 -14.19 -7.63 0.05
N HIS A 130 -14.47 -8.92 -0.16
CA HIS A 130 -15.74 -9.38 -0.72
C HIS A 130 -16.93 -9.14 0.23
N SER A 131 -16.75 -9.25 1.55
CA SER A 131 -17.82 -8.93 2.52
C SER A 131 -18.18 -7.43 2.52
N ASN A 132 -17.31 -6.58 2.00
CA ASN A 132 -17.59 -5.16 1.75
C ASN A 132 -18.10 -4.89 0.31
N HIS A 133 -18.55 -5.94 -0.39
CA HIS A 133 -19.08 -5.87 -1.78
C HIS A 133 -18.08 -5.30 -2.80
N ILE A 134 -16.77 -5.53 -2.58
CA ILE A 134 -15.70 -5.08 -3.45
C ILE A 134 -15.00 -6.29 -4.06
N ILE A 135 -14.70 -6.25 -5.35
CA ILE A 135 -13.88 -7.22 -6.08
C ILE A 135 -12.54 -6.56 -6.41
N HIS A 136 -11.43 -7.18 -5.99
CA HIS A 136 -10.10 -6.61 -6.13
C HIS A 136 -9.61 -6.52 -7.59
N ARG A 137 -9.85 -7.54 -8.40
CA ARG A 137 -9.58 -7.67 -9.85
C ARG A 137 -8.10 -7.62 -10.29
N ASP A 138 -7.15 -7.43 -9.39
CA ASP A 138 -5.70 -7.39 -9.70
C ASP A 138 -4.89 -8.26 -8.72
N LEU A 139 -5.42 -9.46 -8.41
CA LEU A 139 -4.70 -10.40 -7.55
C LEU A 139 -3.52 -10.99 -8.31
N LYS A 140 -2.31 -10.66 -7.88
CA LYS A 140 -1.04 -11.14 -8.45
C LYS A 140 0.08 -11.06 -7.41
N PRO A 141 1.18 -11.80 -7.56
CA PRO A 141 2.26 -11.84 -6.57
C PRO A 141 2.88 -10.48 -6.27
N GLU A 142 2.89 -9.55 -7.23
CA GLU A 142 3.41 -8.19 -7.07
C GLU A 142 2.55 -7.32 -6.13
N ASN A 143 1.27 -7.65 -6.00
CA ASN A 143 0.32 -6.94 -5.12
C ASN A 143 0.13 -7.63 -3.76
N LEU A 144 0.98 -8.59 -3.43
CA LEU A 144 1.00 -9.33 -2.18
C LEU A 144 2.34 -9.09 -1.50
N VAL A 145 2.35 -8.26 -0.44
CA VAL A 145 3.57 -7.77 0.20
C VAL A 145 3.65 -8.24 1.65
N PHE A 146 4.80 -8.75 2.06
CA PHE A 146 5.04 -9.21 3.42
C PHE A 146 5.38 -8.05 4.36
N ASP A 147 4.87 -8.11 5.58
CA ASP A 147 5.31 -7.25 6.68
C ASP A 147 6.62 -7.78 7.32
N SER A 148 7.09 -7.09 8.36
CA SER A 148 8.30 -7.48 9.11
C SER A 148 8.14 -8.78 9.93
N LYS A 149 6.92 -9.25 10.15
CA LYS A 149 6.59 -10.47 10.88
C LYS A 149 6.35 -11.66 9.95
N GLY A 150 6.32 -11.42 8.63
CA GLY A 150 6.08 -12.44 7.61
C GLY A 150 4.61 -12.65 7.27
N TYR A 151 3.68 -11.80 7.73
CA TYR A 151 2.30 -11.82 7.28
C TYR A 151 2.14 -11.13 5.93
N LEU A 152 1.30 -11.69 5.07
CA LEU A 152 1.05 -11.19 3.73
C LEU A 152 -0.13 -10.22 3.72
N HIS A 153 0.06 -9.07 3.07
CA HIS A 153 -0.94 -8.03 2.92
C HIS A 153 -1.28 -7.82 1.45
N LEU A 154 -2.57 -7.75 1.14
CA LEU A 154 -3.07 -7.40 -0.19
C LEU A 154 -3.00 -5.87 -0.38
N THR A 155 -2.46 -5.44 -1.52
CA THR A 155 -2.24 -4.04 -1.89
C THR A 155 -2.90 -3.71 -3.22
N ALA A 156 -2.82 -2.44 -3.66
CA ALA A 156 -3.18 -1.99 -5.01
C ALA A 156 -4.67 -2.13 -5.40
N PHE A 157 -5.50 -1.22 -4.92
CA PHE A 157 -6.94 -1.17 -5.18
C PHE A 157 -7.35 -0.31 -6.40
N GLY A 158 -6.42 0.08 -7.27
CA GLY A 158 -6.65 1.03 -8.36
C GLY A 158 -7.66 0.56 -9.42
N ILE A 159 -7.90 -0.75 -9.55
CA ILE A 159 -8.90 -1.32 -10.47
C ILE A 159 -9.98 -2.15 -9.76
N ALA A 160 -10.04 -2.07 -8.45
CA ALA A 160 -11.11 -2.70 -7.66
C ALA A 160 -12.49 -2.09 -8.03
N HIS A 161 -13.57 -2.85 -7.80
CA HIS A 161 -14.94 -2.45 -8.15
C HIS A 161 -15.94 -2.96 -7.12
#